data_a399cfc7355a96a31fdeb48f63b4da12
#
_entry.id   a399cfc7355a96a31fdeb48f63b4da12
#
_cell.length_a   1.000
_cell.length_b   1.000
_cell.length_c   1.000
_cell.angle_alpha   90.00
_cell.angle_beta   90.00
_cell.angle_gamma   90.00
#
_symmetry.space_group_name_H-M   'P 1'
#
loop_
_entity.id
_entity.type
_entity.pdbx_description
1 polymer ?
#
loop_
_entity_poly.entity_id
_entity_poly.type
_entity_poly.pdbx_seq_one_letter_code
_entity_poly.pdbx_strand_id
1 'polypeptide(L)'
;MTAPVVVGPGSGTSTMQFIMPKQFKRISDLPTPTDSRVSIREVPEAVYLVHQFSGNMGRGDGHDAIAERERMVAVEKVASEGGAFSEYVSADSKFLVARYDPPWTLPFLRTNELWFPVPLSPTEATAKLPTA
;
A
#
# COMPACT_ATOMS: atom_id res chain seq x y z
N MET A 1 -2.05 -16.19 -2.71
CA MET A 1 -2.99 -15.11 -3.04
C MET A 1 -2.38 -14.25 -4.13
N THR A 2 -3.10 -14.01 -5.22
CA THR A 2 -2.59 -13.30 -6.39
C THR A 2 -2.74 -11.77 -6.31
N ALA A 3 -3.66 -11.28 -5.48
CA ALA A 3 -3.85 -9.86 -5.24
C ALA A 3 -3.79 -9.56 -3.75
N PRO A 4 -3.08 -8.50 -3.34
CA PRO A 4 -2.96 -8.15 -1.93
C PRO A 4 -4.20 -7.43 -1.41
N VAL A 5 -4.36 -7.45 -0.08
CA VAL A 5 -5.22 -6.51 0.62
C VAL A 5 -4.36 -5.28 0.92
N VAL A 6 -4.80 -4.12 0.47
CA VAL A 6 -4.07 -2.85 0.62
C VAL A 6 -4.68 -2.05 1.77
N VAL A 7 -3.83 -1.60 2.69
CA VAL A 7 -4.24 -0.75 3.81
C VAL A 7 -3.61 0.62 3.62
N GLY A 8 -4.44 1.63 3.55
CA GLY A 8 -4.00 3.03 3.44
C GLY A 8 -4.13 3.77 4.76
N PRO A 9 -3.37 4.87 4.93
CA PRO A 9 -3.53 5.74 6.07
C PRO A 9 -4.88 6.46 6.03
N GLY A 10 -5.51 6.57 7.18
CA GLY A 10 -6.70 7.37 7.36
C GLY A 10 -6.55 8.25 8.59
N SER A 11 -7.25 9.36 8.65
CA SER A 11 -7.28 10.21 9.85
C SER A 11 -8.01 9.50 10.99
N GLY A 12 -7.26 8.78 11.82
CA GLY A 12 -7.80 8.03 12.95
C GLY A 12 -8.43 6.68 12.59
N THR A 13 -8.54 6.34 11.31
CA THR A 13 -9.04 5.05 10.85
C THR A 13 -8.24 4.57 9.64
N SER A 14 -7.99 3.27 9.57
CA SER A 14 -7.34 2.65 8.41
C SER A 14 -8.39 2.25 7.37
N THR A 15 -8.12 2.50 6.11
CA THR A 15 -8.96 2.04 5.00
C THR A 15 -8.39 0.76 4.43
N MET A 16 -9.18 -0.31 4.44
CA MET A 16 -8.83 -1.58 3.83
C MET A 16 -9.41 -1.64 2.41
N GLN A 17 -8.57 -1.99 1.44
CA GLN A 17 -8.95 -2.04 0.03
C GLN A 17 -8.70 -3.42 -0.54
N PHE A 18 -9.68 -3.92 -1.27
CA PHE A 18 -9.58 -5.16 -2.02
C PHE A 18 -9.50 -4.86 -3.51
N ILE A 19 -8.50 -5.43 -4.18
CA ILE A 19 -8.32 -5.28 -5.62
C ILE A 19 -9.26 -6.28 -6.30
N MET A 20 -10.10 -5.76 -7.20
CA MET A 20 -11.07 -6.60 -7.91
C MET A 20 -10.40 -7.50 -8.95
N PRO A 21 -10.93 -8.70 -9.16
CA PRO A 21 -10.44 -9.61 -10.19
C PRO A 21 -10.48 -9.00 -11.59
N LYS A 22 -9.55 -9.40 -12.44
CA LYS A 22 -9.38 -8.88 -13.82
C LYS A 22 -10.60 -9.10 -14.73
N GLN A 23 -11.49 -10.01 -14.37
CA GLN A 23 -12.73 -10.25 -15.12
C GLN A 23 -13.68 -9.04 -15.12
N PHE A 24 -13.60 -8.21 -14.09
CA PHE A 24 -14.38 -6.98 -13.99
C PHE A 24 -13.60 -5.85 -14.68
N LYS A 25 -14.11 -5.38 -15.81
CA LYS A 25 -13.46 -4.35 -16.64
C LYS A 25 -13.90 -2.94 -16.28
N ARG A 26 -15.10 -2.79 -15.72
CA ARG A 26 -15.73 -1.51 -15.39
C ARG A 26 -16.39 -1.56 -14.04
N ILE A 27 -16.56 -0.41 -13.43
CA ILE A 27 -17.29 -0.30 -12.15
C ILE A 27 -18.70 -0.87 -12.28
N SER A 28 -19.35 -0.65 -13.42
CA SER A 28 -20.70 -1.16 -13.69
C SER A 28 -20.81 -2.69 -13.71
N ASP A 29 -19.69 -3.39 -13.89
CA ASP A 29 -19.67 -4.86 -13.89
C ASP A 29 -19.63 -5.44 -12.47
N LEU A 30 -19.37 -4.60 -11.46
CA LEU A 30 -19.27 -5.02 -10.06
C LEU A 30 -20.65 -5.04 -9.39
N PRO A 31 -20.89 -5.99 -8.49
CA PRO A 31 -22.09 -5.97 -7.69
C PRO A 31 -22.12 -4.73 -6.78
N THR A 32 -23.31 -4.17 -6.60
CA THR A 32 -23.49 -3.03 -5.71
C THR A 32 -23.31 -3.46 -4.25
N PRO A 33 -22.48 -2.78 -3.46
CA PRO A 33 -22.34 -3.08 -2.05
C PRO A 33 -23.67 -2.91 -1.30
N THR A 34 -23.97 -3.83 -0.41
CA THR A 34 -25.16 -3.75 0.44
C THR A 34 -24.93 -2.99 1.73
N ASP A 35 -23.68 -2.83 2.14
CA ASP A 35 -23.28 -2.10 3.35
C ASP A 35 -22.80 -0.69 2.95
N SER A 36 -23.38 0.33 3.57
CA SER A 36 -23.04 1.74 3.30
C SER A 36 -21.59 2.12 3.64
N ARG A 37 -20.90 1.30 4.45
CA ARG A 37 -19.49 1.50 4.79
C ARG A 37 -18.54 1.00 3.70
N VAL A 38 -19.06 0.26 2.73
CA VAL A 38 -18.30 -0.28 1.61
C VAL A 38 -18.59 0.55 0.37
N SER A 39 -17.54 1.02 -0.29
CA SER A 39 -17.66 1.77 -1.53
C SER A 39 -16.75 1.18 -2.60
N ILE A 40 -17.14 1.34 -3.85
CA ILE A 40 -16.34 0.94 -5.02
C ILE A 40 -15.77 2.21 -5.63
N ARG A 41 -14.47 2.19 -5.95
CA ARG A 41 -13.85 3.31 -6.65
C ARG A 41 -12.88 2.81 -7.71
N GLU A 42 -12.72 3.59 -8.74
CA GLU A 42 -11.67 3.40 -9.72
C GLU A 42 -10.40 4.11 -9.26
N VAL A 43 -9.27 3.42 -9.33
CA VAL A 43 -7.96 3.98 -9.01
C VAL A 43 -7.21 4.18 -10.32
N PRO A 44 -6.70 5.39 -10.61
CA PRO A 44 -5.93 5.63 -11.81
C PRO A 44 -4.64 4.82 -11.81
N GLU A 45 -4.09 4.63 -13.00
CA GLU A 45 -2.78 4.00 -13.15
C GLU A 45 -1.74 4.69 -12.26
N ALA A 46 -0.94 3.90 -11.59
CA ALA A 46 0.08 4.40 -10.68
C ALA A 46 1.34 3.54 -10.71
N VAL A 47 2.47 4.16 -10.40
CA VAL A 47 3.75 3.48 -10.23
C VAL A 47 4.16 3.59 -8.78
N TYR A 48 4.68 2.50 -8.22
CA TYR A 48 5.14 2.44 -6.85
C TYR A 48 6.56 1.91 -6.77
N LEU A 49 7.34 2.47 -5.84
CA LEU A 49 8.53 1.81 -5.33
C LEU A 49 8.08 0.87 -4.23
N VAL A 50 8.50 -0.39 -4.31
CA VAL A 50 8.03 -1.45 -3.42
C VAL A 50 9.16 -1.92 -2.53
N HIS A 51 8.93 -1.90 -1.22
CA HIS A 51 9.79 -2.55 -0.23
C HIS A 51 9.09 -3.81 0.27
N GLN A 52 9.67 -4.97 -0.03
CA GLN A 52 9.12 -6.28 0.35
C GLN A 52 9.79 -6.80 1.62
N PHE A 53 9.00 -7.35 2.52
CA PHE A 53 9.49 -7.96 3.75
C PHE A 53 8.57 -9.09 4.21
N SER A 54 9.07 -9.94 5.11
CA SER A 54 8.32 -11.03 5.71
C SER A 54 7.98 -10.72 7.16
N GLY A 55 7.09 -11.49 7.74
CA GLY A 55 6.79 -11.41 9.16
C GLY A 55 5.33 -11.13 9.47
N ASN A 56 5.03 -11.03 10.75
CA ASN A 56 3.70 -10.71 11.24
C ASN A 56 3.53 -9.18 11.31
N MET A 57 2.47 -8.67 10.71
CA MET A 57 2.18 -7.23 10.72
C MET A 57 1.49 -6.77 12.02
N GLY A 58 1.08 -7.68 12.90
CA GLY A 58 0.35 -7.28 14.10
C GLY A 58 -1.06 -6.77 13.80
N ARG A 59 -1.64 -6.10 14.79
CA ARG A 59 -2.96 -5.45 14.72
C ARG A 59 -2.92 -4.12 15.43
N GLY A 60 -3.78 -3.19 15.03
CA GLY A 60 -3.84 -1.86 15.66
C GLY A 60 -2.49 -1.16 15.69
N ASP A 61 -2.11 -0.62 16.82
CA ASP A 61 -0.86 0.12 17.01
C ASP A 61 0.38 -0.71 16.66
N GLY A 62 0.31 -2.03 16.83
CA GLY A 62 1.41 -2.93 16.45
C GLY A 62 1.63 -2.99 14.94
N HIS A 63 0.54 -2.91 14.16
CA HIS A 63 0.63 -2.82 12.70
C HIS A 63 1.37 -1.56 12.27
N ASP A 64 1.00 -0.43 12.84
CA ASP A 64 1.60 0.86 12.50
C ASP A 64 3.08 0.93 12.90
N ALA A 65 3.43 0.39 14.08
CA ALA A 65 4.81 0.34 14.54
C ALA A 65 5.70 -0.50 13.62
N ILE A 66 5.20 -1.62 13.11
CA ILE A 66 5.93 -2.48 12.17
C ILE A 66 6.09 -1.76 10.82
N ALA A 67 5.03 -1.15 10.31
CA ALA A 67 5.07 -0.39 9.07
C ALA A 67 6.08 0.76 9.13
N GLU A 68 6.11 1.50 10.24
CA GLU A 68 7.08 2.58 10.46
C GLU A 68 8.52 2.08 10.51
N ARG A 69 8.76 0.97 11.19
CA ARG A 69 10.09 0.35 11.24
C ARG A 69 10.55 -0.05 9.83
N GLU A 70 9.68 -0.68 9.06
CA GLU A 70 10.01 -1.11 7.70
C GLU A 70 10.19 0.08 6.75
N ARG A 71 9.47 1.17 6.96
CA ARG A 71 9.72 2.43 6.24
C ARG A 71 11.16 2.92 6.46
N MET A 72 11.62 2.90 7.71
CA MET A 72 13.00 3.32 8.00
C MET A 72 14.03 2.41 7.34
N VAL A 73 13.79 1.11 7.28
CA VAL A 73 14.63 0.17 6.54
C VAL A 73 14.66 0.52 5.05
N ALA A 74 13.51 0.84 4.45
CA ALA A 74 13.43 1.25 3.06
C ALA A 74 14.21 2.56 2.79
N VAL A 75 14.10 3.53 3.70
CA VAL A 75 14.85 4.79 3.61
C VAL A 75 16.35 4.53 3.61
N GLU A 76 16.84 3.69 4.51
CA GLU A 76 18.26 3.33 4.57
C GLU A 76 18.73 2.62 3.30
N LYS A 77 17.93 1.70 2.76
CA LYS A 77 18.25 0.99 1.52
C LYS A 77 18.40 1.96 0.35
N VAL A 78 17.44 2.87 0.17
CA VAL A 78 17.47 3.87 -0.91
C VAL A 78 18.68 4.79 -0.76
N ALA A 79 18.99 5.22 0.44
CA ALA A 79 20.17 6.05 0.70
C ALA A 79 21.48 5.32 0.37
N SER A 80 21.57 4.04 0.73
CA SER A 80 22.77 3.22 0.45
C SER A 80 22.98 2.92 -1.03
N GLU A 81 21.92 2.95 -1.83
CA GLU A 81 21.96 2.71 -3.28
C GLU A 81 22.16 3.97 -4.12
N GLY A 82 22.58 5.08 -3.50
CA GLY A 82 22.88 6.33 -4.18
C GLY A 82 21.79 7.40 -4.10
N GLY A 83 20.67 7.11 -3.44
CA GLY A 83 19.65 8.10 -3.11
C GLY A 83 18.81 8.63 -4.27
N ALA A 84 18.85 7.98 -5.45
CA ALA A 84 18.11 8.45 -6.63
C ALA A 84 16.59 8.56 -6.41
N PHE A 85 16.04 7.76 -5.52
CA PHE A 85 14.62 7.73 -5.19
C PHE A 85 14.31 8.26 -3.79
N SER A 86 15.26 8.89 -3.14
CA SER A 86 15.11 9.36 -1.75
C SER A 86 14.02 10.43 -1.57
N GLU A 87 13.66 11.14 -2.62
CA GLU A 87 12.52 12.07 -2.59
C GLU A 87 11.17 11.37 -2.44
N TYR A 88 11.07 10.11 -2.89
CA TYR A 88 9.84 9.31 -2.81
C TYR A 88 9.82 8.38 -1.59
N VAL A 89 10.98 8.03 -1.07
CA VAL A 89 11.15 7.14 0.07
C VAL A 89 11.93 7.86 1.16
N SER A 90 11.22 8.55 2.03
CA SER A 90 11.78 9.35 3.12
C SER A 90 10.98 9.12 4.40
N ALA A 91 11.44 9.70 5.50
CA ALA A 91 10.76 9.63 6.78
C ALA A 91 9.34 10.23 6.75
N ASP A 92 9.07 11.15 5.81
CA ASP A 92 7.79 11.82 5.67
C ASP A 92 6.95 11.28 4.51
N SER A 93 7.46 10.30 3.76
CA SER A 93 6.75 9.72 2.62
C SER A 93 5.52 8.97 3.06
N LYS A 94 4.41 9.19 2.34
CA LYS A 94 3.21 8.38 2.48
C LYS A 94 3.42 7.05 1.77
N PHE A 95 2.81 6.01 2.29
CA PHE A 95 2.88 4.67 1.70
C PHE A 95 1.59 3.90 1.96
N LEU A 96 1.39 2.86 1.16
CA LEU A 96 0.34 1.86 1.36
C LEU A 96 0.99 0.56 1.83
N VAL A 97 0.28 -0.20 2.64
CA VAL A 97 0.72 -1.53 3.08
C VAL A 97 -0.07 -2.58 2.31
N ALA A 98 0.63 -3.47 1.61
CA ALA A 98 0.03 -4.57 0.89
C ALA A 98 0.34 -5.90 1.59
N ARG A 99 -0.71 -6.67 1.87
CA ARG A 99 -0.61 -7.96 2.56
C ARG A 99 -1.14 -9.06 1.64
N TYR A 100 -0.33 -10.07 1.40
CA TYR A 100 -0.64 -11.12 0.42
C TYR A 100 -1.18 -12.40 1.03
N ASP A 101 -0.87 -12.66 2.30
CA ASP A 101 -1.09 -13.98 2.88
C ASP A 101 -2.21 -14.01 3.91
N PRO A 102 -2.93 -15.15 4.01
CA PRO A 102 -3.94 -15.36 5.05
C PRO A 102 -3.33 -15.34 6.45
N PRO A 103 -4.15 -15.07 7.49
CA PRO A 103 -3.67 -15.02 8.88
C PRO A 103 -3.01 -16.29 9.40
N TRP A 104 -3.35 -17.45 8.83
CA TRP A 104 -2.78 -18.75 9.24
C TRP A 104 -1.43 -19.07 8.58
N THR A 105 -0.97 -18.25 7.64
CA THR A 105 0.36 -18.43 7.06
C THR A 105 1.44 -18.15 8.11
N LEU A 106 2.45 -19.01 8.20
CA LEU A 106 3.57 -18.81 9.13
C LEU A 106 4.26 -17.47 8.86
N PRO A 107 4.63 -16.72 9.90
CA PRO A 107 5.16 -15.35 9.72
C PRO A 107 6.33 -15.25 8.74
N PHE A 108 7.30 -16.16 8.80
CA PHE A 108 8.47 -16.12 7.92
C PHE A 108 8.17 -16.47 6.45
N LEU A 109 6.98 -17.00 6.18
CA LEU A 109 6.49 -17.27 4.82
C LEU A 109 5.56 -16.19 4.28
N ARG A 110 5.19 -15.21 5.11
CA ARG A 110 4.30 -14.13 4.67
C ARG A 110 5.04 -13.13 3.82
N THR A 111 4.37 -12.65 2.80
CA THR A 111 4.83 -11.53 1.97
C THR A 111 4.04 -10.28 2.31
N ASN A 112 4.75 -9.24 2.71
CA ASN A 112 4.20 -7.92 2.94
C ASN A 112 4.99 -6.91 2.12
N GLU A 113 4.36 -5.82 1.73
CA GLU A 113 5.02 -4.77 0.95
C GLU A 113 4.61 -3.39 1.46
N LEU A 114 5.54 -2.45 1.42
CA LEU A 114 5.24 -1.03 1.47
C LEU A 114 5.30 -0.47 0.06
N TRP A 115 4.27 0.25 -0.34
CA TRP A 115 4.16 0.86 -1.67
C TRP A 115 4.30 2.37 -1.54
N PHE A 116 5.40 2.90 -2.06
CA PHE A 116 5.66 4.34 -2.08
C PHE A 116 5.29 4.89 -3.46
N PRO A 117 4.29 5.78 -3.57
CA PRO A 117 3.88 6.33 -4.86
C PRO A 117 4.99 7.13 -5.53
N VAL A 118 5.15 6.93 -6.84
CA VAL A 118 6.09 7.67 -7.69
C VAL A 118 5.27 8.38 -8.77
N PRO A 119 5.47 9.69 -8.98
CA PRO A 119 4.78 10.41 -10.05
C PRO A 119 5.11 9.84 -11.43
N LEU A 120 4.10 9.67 -12.28
CA LEU A 120 4.28 9.20 -13.66
C LEU A 120 4.87 10.28 -14.57
N SER A 121 4.70 11.56 -14.22
CA SER A 121 5.22 12.70 -14.97
C SER A 121 5.57 13.85 -14.01
N PRO A 122 6.40 14.83 -14.47
CA PRO A 122 6.71 16.03 -13.67
C PRO A 122 5.45 16.81 -13.26
N THR A 123 4.40 16.77 -14.08
CA THR A 123 3.13 17.42 -13.79
C THR A 123 2.38 16.71 -12.66
N GLU A 124 2.50 15.40 -12.58
CA GLU A 124 1.88 14.58 -11.53
C GLU A 124 2.64 14.62 -10.22
N ALA A 125 3.92 15.00 -10.24
CA ALA A 125 4.72 15.18 -9.03
C ALA A 125 4.14 16.26 -8.11
N THR A 126 3.41 17.21 -8.66
CA THR A 126 2.72 18.28 -7.90
C THR A 126 1.27 17.91 -7.56
N ALA A 127 0.73 16.88 -8.17
CA ALA A 127 -0.61 16.38 -7.84
C ALA A 127 -0.57 15.72 -6.46
N LYS A 128 -1.58 15.99 -5.63
CA LYS A 128 -1.72 15.29 -4.35
C LYS A 128 -1.87 13.79 -4.64
N LEU A 129 -1.08 13.00 -3.93
CA LEU A 129 -1.26 11.55 -3.90
C LEU A 129 -2.73 11.22 -3.60
N PRO A 130 -3.31 10.21 -4.29
CA PRO A 130 -4.67 9.82 -3.96
C PRO A 130 -4.72 9.42 -2.49
N THR A 131 -5.48 10.17 -1.73
CA THR A 131 -5.85 9.76 -0.38
C THR A 131 -6.74 8.54 -0.49
N ALA A 132 -6.33 7.49 0.14
CA ALA A 132 -7.15 6.29 0.23
C ALA A 132 -8.47 6.60 0.95
#